data_4dc13c5ef53b7f7adcb8a93ce8d78152
#
_entry.id   4dc13c5ef53b7f7adcb8a93ce8d78152
#
_cell.length_a   1.000
_cell.length_b   1.000
_cell.length_c   1.000
_cell.angle_alpha   90.00
_cell.angle_beta   90.00
_cell.angle_gamma   90.00
#
_symmetry.space_group_name_H-M   'P 1'
#
loop_
_entity.id
_entity.type
_entity.pdbx_description
1 polymer ?
#
loop_
_entity_poly.entity_id
_entity_poly.type
_entity_poly.pdbx_seq_one_letter_code
_entity_poly.pdbx_strand_id
1 'polypeptide(L)'
;MMPPMAVVETETFLASAARLGISEPERTALIIYLAVNPEVGVVVPETGGVRKLRWALPGRGKSGGARVIYYYHNQSMPLYALDIYAKNQKANLSAAEKRAARGTIAAIRAEHDRRK
;
A
#
# COMPACT_ATOMS: atom_id res chain seq x y z
N MET A 1 13.63 2.30 18.91
CA MET A 1 12.45 2.64 18.10
C MET A 1 12.91 3.16 16.75
N MET A 2 12.34 2.64 15.66
CA MET A 2 12.64 3.14 14.33
C MET A 2 11.97 4.49 14.11
N PRO A 3 12.66 5.46 13.47
CA PRO A 3 11.97 6.67 13.06
C PRO A 3 10.89 6.34 12.01
N PRO A 4 9.83 7.16 11.91
CA PRO A 4 8.83 6.95 10.88
C PRO A 4 9.43 7.00 9.48
N MET A 5 8.94 6.12 8.60
CA MET A 5 9.34 6.07 7.20
C MET A 5 8.72 7.23 6.43
N ALA A 6 9.43 7.71 5.42
CA ALA A 6 8.78 8.51 4.39
C ALA A 6 7.84 7.61 3.60
N VAL A 7 6.68 8.11 3.22
CA VAL A 7 5.69 7.34 2.45
C VAL A 7 5.36 8.10 1.17
N VAL A 8 5.46 7.42 0.04
CA VAL A 8 5.02 7.95 -1.26
C VAL A 8 3.61 7.42 -1.52
N GLU A 9 2.65 8.32 -1.66
CA GLU A 9 1.29 7.98 -2.07
C GLU A 9 1.21 8.09 -3.58
N THR A 10 1.14 6.94 -4.26
CA THR A 10 1.10 6.93 -5.73
C THR A 10 -0.21 7.50 -6.26
N GLU A 11 -0.23 7.92 -7.52
CA GLU A 11 -1.44 8.42 -8.14
C GLU A 11 -2.56 7.39 -8.12
N THR A 12 -2.23 6.12 -8.36
CA THR A 12 -3.22 5.02 -8.29
C THR A 12 -3.82 4.92 -6.90
N PHE A 13 -2.99 4.98 -5.86
CA PHE A 13 -3.46 4.93 -4.48
C PHE A 13 -4.42 6.09 -4.19
N LEU A 14 -4.02 7.31 -4.55
CA LEU A 14 -4.84 8.50 -4.30
C LEU A 14 -6.16 8.44 -5.05
N ALA A 15 -6.16 7.99 -6.31
CA ALA A 15 -7.37 7.86 -7.10
C ALA A 15 -8.32 6.82 -6.52
N SER A 16 -7.78 5.68 -6.10
CA SER A 16 -8.59 4.61 -5.50
C SER A 16 -9.17 5.06 -4.16
N ALA A 17 -8.39 5.75 -3.33
CA ALA A 17 -8.88 6.28 -2.06
C ALA A 17 -10.03 7.26 -2.27
N ALA A 18 -9.91 8.13 -3.27
CA ALA A 18 -10.97 9.08 -3.61
C ALA A 18 -12.24 8.36 -4.05
N ARG A 19 -12.13 7.33 -4.90
CA ARG A 19 -13.28 6.54 -5.35
C ARG A 19 -13.99 5.84 -4.19
N LEU A 20 -13.23 5.43 -3.17
CA LEU A 20 -13.81 4.79 -1.99
C LEU A 20 -14.40 5.80 -1.00
N GLY A 21 -14.27 7.10 -1.26
CA GLY A 21 -14.76 8.14 -0.36
C GLY A 21 -13.95 8.24 0.93
N ILE A 22 -12.68 7.85 0.88
CA ILE A 22 -11.79 7.96 2.04
C ILE A 22 -11.38 9.42 2.18
N SER A 23 -11.66 10.02 3.34
CA SER A 23 -11.32 11.42 3.59
C SER A 23 -9.82 11.59 3.77
N GLU A 24 -9.36 12.84 3.65
CA GLU A 24 -7.94 13.14 3.89
C GLU A 24 -7.50 12.75 5.31
N PRO A 25 -8.26 13.06 6.39
CA PRO A 25 -7.89 12.60 7.72
C PRO A 25 -7.80 11.08 7.85
N GLU A 26 -8.72 10.35 7.23
CA GLU A 26 -8.70 8.88 7.24
C GLU A 26 -7.45 8.35 6.51
N ARG A 27 -7.15 8.96 5.36
CA ARG A 27 -5.96 8.58 4.60
C ARG A 27 -4.69 8.89 5.37
N THR A 28 -4.61 10.06 6.00
CA THR A 28 -3.47 10.45 6.82
C THR A 28 -3.23 9.47 7.97
N ALA A 29 -4.30 9.04 8.64
CA ALA A 29 -4.17 8.06 9.73
C ALA A 29 -3.55 6.75 9.23
N LEU A 30 -3.98 6.27 8.06
CA LEU A 30 -3.42 5.08 7.45
C LEU A 30 -1.93 5.26 7.11
N ILE A 31 -1.57 6.38 6.51
CA ILE A 31 -0.19 6.65 6.11
C ILE A 31 0.73 6.71 7.33
N ILE A 32 0.29 7.36 8.40
CA ILE A 32 1.06 7.41 9.65
C ILE A 32 1.26 5.99 10.21
N TYR A 33 0.20 5.18 10.20
CA TYR A 33 0.29 3.82 10.70
C TYR A 33 1.31 3.00 9.91
N LEU A 34 1.31 3.08 8.58
CA LEU A 34 2.28 2.39 7.73
C LEU A 34 3.70 2.91 7.97
N ALA A 35 3.85 4.21 8.14
CA ALA A 35 5.17 4.82 8.38
C ALA A 35 5.81 4.30 9.65
N VAL A 36 5.01 4.02 10.68
CA VAL A 36 5.49 3.53 11.97
C VAL A 36 5.59 2.00 11.99
N ASN A 37 4.77 1.31 11.19
CA ASN A 37 4.69 -0.15 11.18
C ASN A 37 4.84 -0.69 9.76
N PRO A 38 6.00 -0.50 9.11
CA PRO A 38 6.11 -0.83 7.68
C PRO A 38 6.02 -2.32 7.35
N GLU A 39 6.25 -3.18 8.31
CA GLU A 39 6.20 -4.63 8.09
C GLU A 39 4.88 -5.28 8.54
N VAL A 40 3.88 -4.46 8.88
CA VAL A 40 2.62 -4.98 9.43
C VAL A 40 1.81 -5.80 8.43
N GLY A 41 1.88 -5.47 7.15
CA GLY A 41 1.15 -6.20 6.11
C GLY A 41 1.80 -7.53 5.76
N VAL A 42 0.99 -8.45 5.23
CA VAL A 42 1.46 -9.77 4.81
C VAL A 42 1.99 -9.69 3.38
N VAL A 43 3.16 -10.27 3.13
CA VAL A 43 3.74 -10.31 1.79
C VAL A 43 2.84 -11.14 0.88
N VAL A 44 2.48 -10.57 -0.27
CA VAL A 44 1.68 -11.26 -1.29
C VAL A 44 2.63 -12.02 -2.22
N PRO A 45 2.47 -13.33 -2.38
CA PRO A 45 3.35 -14.10 -3.26
C PRO A 45 3.31 -13.59 -4.70
N GLU A 46 4.42 -13.73 -5.40
CA GLU A 46 4.54 -13.45 -6.83
C GLU A 46 4.42 -11.96 -7.20
N THR A 47 4.70 -11.07 -6.25
CA THR A 47 4.61 -9.62 -6.47
C THR A 47 5.94 -8.89 -6.35
N GLY A 48 7.01 -9.60 -5.98
CA GLY A 48 8.30 -8.95 -5.74
C GLY A 48 8.41 -8.29 -4.37
N GLY A 49 7.49 -8.60 -3.44
CA GLY A 49 7.56 -8.10 -2.07
C GLY A 49 6.46 -7.13 -1.68
N VAL A 50 5.42 -7.02 -2.50
CA VAL A 50 4.25 -6.20 -2.17
C VAL A 50 3.53 -6.79 -0.96
N ARG A 51 3.06 -5.93 -0.06
CA ARG A 51 2.33 -6.32 1.14
C ARG A 51 0.88 -5.92 1.07
N LYS A 52 0.03 -6.67 1.75
CA LYS A 52 -1.40 -6.43 1.86
C LYS A 52 -1.76 -6.26 3.32
N LEU A 53 -2.49 -5.19 3.63
CA LEU A 53 -2.94 -4.88 4.98
C LEU A 53 -4.45 -4.70 5.01
N ARG A 54 -5.11 -5.31 6.00
CA ARG A 54 -6.52 -5.04 6.28
C ARG A 54 -6.62 -3.72 7.03
N TRP A 55 -7.51 -2.84 6.57
CA TRP A 55 -7.68 -1.54 7.19
C TRP A 55 -9.17 -1.26 7.40
N ALA A 56 -9.56 -1.08 8.64
CA ALA A 56 -10.94 -0.74 8.97
C ALA A 56 -11.23 0.71 8.62
N LEU A 57 -12.39 0.96 8.01
CA LEU A 57 -12.84 2.31 7.70
C LEU A 57 -13.93 2.68 8.72
N PRO A 58 -13.69 3.69 9.57
CA PRO A 58 -14.65 4.09 10.60
C PRO A 58 -16.04 4.37 10.03
N GLY A 59 -17.08 3.93 10.72
CA GLY A 59 -18.46 4.20 10.34
C GLY A 59 -19.00 3.34 9.21
N ARG A 60 -18.23 2.39 8.69
CA ARG A 60 -18.67 1.58 7.54
C ARG A 60 -19.02 0.14 7.89
N GLY A 61 -18.97 -0.22 9.18
CA GLY A 61 -19.32 -1.55 9.63
C GLY A 61 -18.31 -2.62 9.23
N LYS A 62 -18.64 -3.88 9.50
CA LYS A 62 -17.73 -5.00 9.25
C LYS A 62 -17.42 -5.23 7.77
N SER A 63 -18.38 -4.95 6.89
CA SER A 63 -18.21 -5.13 5.45
C SER A 63 -17.54 -3.93 4.77
N GLY A 64 -17.34 -2.84 5.50
CA GLY A 64 -16.79 -1.61 4.96
C GLY A 64 -15.28 -1.49 5.05
N GLY A 65 -14.58 -2.57 5.35
CA GLY A 65 -13.13 -2.58 5.44
C GLY A 65 -12.45 -2.51 4.08
N ALA A 66 -11.19 -2.11 4.11
CA ALA A 66 -10.38 -1.99 2.91
C ALA A 66 -9.17 -2.92 2.96
N ARG A 67 -8.57 -3.11 1.81
CA ARG A 67 -7.26 -3.75 1.66
C ARG A 67 -6.30 -2.74 1.08
N VAL A 68 -5.19 -2.52 1.80
CA VAL A 68 -4.15 -1.59 1.38
C VAL A 68 -3.02 -2.40 0.77
N ILE A 69 -2.58 -2.00 -0.40
CA ILE A 69 -1.47 -2.63 -1.12
C ILE A 69 -0.29 -1.66 -1.07
N TYR A 70 0.82 -2.10 -0.52
CA TYR A 70 1.98 -1.23 -0.39
C TYR A 70 3.27 -2.01 -0.53
N TYR A 71 4.38 -1.29 -0.71
CA TYR A 71 5.70 -1.89 -0.82
C TYR A 71 6.64 -1.25 0.18
N TYR A 72 7.27 -2.09 1.00
CA TYR A 72 8.35 -1.71 1.90
C TYR A 72 9.55 -2.60 1.60
N HIS A 73 10.68 -2.00 1.30
CA HIS A 73 11.92 -2.74 1.04
C HIS A 73 12.84 -2.70 2.26
N ASN A 74 13.25 -1.51 2.68
CA ASN A 74 14.09 -1.29 3.86
C ASN A 74 14.03 0.18 4.25
N GLN A 75 14.82 0.56 5.25
CA GLN A 75 14.81 1.93 5.76
C GLN A 75 15.51 2.93 4.84
N SER A 76 16.23 2.47 3.83
CA SER A 76 16.99 3.36 2.95
C SER A 76 16.18 3.96 1.82
N MET A 77 14.92 3.54 1.65
CA MET A 77 14.04 4.10 0.64
C MET A 77 12.62 4.24 1.19
N PRO A 78 11.81 5.16 0.61
CA PRO A 78 10.44 5.35 1.08
C PRO A 78 9.59 4.08 0.93
N LEU A 79 8.56 3.97 1.78
CA LEU A 79 7.48 3.04 1.59
C LEU A 79 6.55 3.59 0.51
N TYR A 80 6.05 2.74 -0.37
CA TYR A 80 5.14 3.16 -1.44
C TYR A 80 3.75 2.61 -1.19
N ALA A 81 2.77 3.49 -1.00
CA ALA A 81 1.35 3.11 -0.97
C ALA A 81 0.91 2.99 -2.43
N LEU A 82 0.61 1.77 -2.86
CA LEU A 82 0.39 1.45 -4.27
C LEU A 82 -1.08 1.47 -4.68
N ASP A 83 -1.96 0.97 -3.82
CA ASP A 83 -3.38 0.92 -4.13
C ASP A 83 -4.18 0.66 -2.85
N ILE A 84 -5.49 0.85 -2.94
CA ILE A 84 -6.42 0.50 -1.86
C ILE A 84 -7.76 0.13 -2.51
N TYR A 85 -8.38 -0.95 -2.06
CA TYR A 85 -9.67 -1.37 -2.60
C TYR A 85 -10.57 -1.87 -1.48
N ALA A 86 -11.88 -1.85 -1.72
CA ALA A 86 -12.85 -2.33 -0.74
C ALA A 86 -12.82 -3.86 -0.70
N LYS A 87 -12.91 -4.40 0.50
CA LYS A 87 -12.91 -5.84 0.73
C LYS A 87 -13.96 -6.57 -0.14
N ASN A 88 -15.12 -5.96 -0.35
CA ASN A 88 -16.21 -6.59 -1.10
C ASN A 88 -16.08 -6.45 -2.62
N GLN A 89 -15.09 -5.73 -3.12
CA GLN A 89 -14.86 -5.61 -4.56
C GLN A 89 -14.05 -6.78 -5.10
N LYS A 90 -13.06 -7.22 -4.33
CA LYS A 90 -12.25 -8.39 -4.67
C LYS A 90 -11.57 -8.90 -3.41
N ALA A 91 -11.30 -10.20 -3.37
CA ALA A 91 -10.63 -10.82 -2.23
C ALA A 91 -9.12 -10.75 -2.34
N ASN A 92 -8.58 -10.97 -3.53
CA ASN A 92 -7.13 -11.08 -3.75
C ASN A 92 -6.74 -10.40 -5.07
N LEU A 93 -5.44 -10.13 -5.21
CA LEU A 93 -4.90 -9.65 -6.48
C LEU A 93 -4.98 -10.75 -7.54
N SER A 94 -5.37 -10.38 -8.75
CA SER A 94 -5.38 -11.31 -9.89
C SER A 94 -3.94 -11.56 -10.37
N ALA A 95 -3.76 -12.57 -11.21
CA ALA A 95 -2.46 -12.87 -11.79
C ALA A 95 -1.92 -11.68 -12.60
N ALA A 96 -2.80 -11.00 -13.35
CA ALA A 96 -2.40 -9.81 -14.11
C ALA A 96 -1.97 -8.67 -13.18
N GLU A 97 -2.69 -8.47 -12.08
CA GLU A 97 -2.34 -7.46 -11.09
C GLU A 97 -1.01 -7.77 -10.41
N LYS A 98 -0.74 -9.04 -10.11
CA LYS A 98 0.53 -9.45 -9.54
C LYS A 98 1.69 -9.20 -10.50
N ARG A 99 1.49 -9.47 -11.80
CA ARG A 99 2.51 -9.18 -12.82
C ARG A 99 2.78 -7.67 -12.92
N ALA A 100 1.72 -6.88 -12.92
CA ALA A 100 1.86 -5.42 -12.94
C ALA A 100 2.61 -4.92 -11.72
N ALA A 101 2.30 -5.48 -10.55
CA ALA A 101 2.99 -5.13 -9.31
C ALA A 101 4.49 -5.45 -9.40
N ARG A 102 4.85 -6.62 -9.91
CA ARG A 102 6.27 -6.97 -10.09
C ARG A 102 7.00 -5.95 -10.95
N GLY A 103 6.37 -5.52 -12.06
CA GLY A 103 6.94 -4.50 -12.92
C GLY A 103 7.15 -3.17 -12.23
N THR A 104 6.16 -2.75 -11.45
CA THR A 104 6.23 -1.52 -10.66
C THR A 104 7.36 -1.59 -9.63
N ILE A 105 7.47 -2.71 -8.91
CA ILE A 105 8.51 -2.89 -7.91
C ILE A 105 9.90 -2.89 -8.56
N ALA A 106 10.05 -3.56 -9.70
CA ALA A 106 11.32 -3.57 -10.42
C ALA A 106 11.75 -2.15 -10.83
N ALA A 107 10.80 -1.33 -11.29
CA ALA A 107 11.08 0.04 -11.69
C ALA A 107 11.45 0.90 -10.47
N ILE A 108 10.75 0.74 -9.35
CA ILE A 108 11.04 1.46 -8.12
C ILE A 108 12.45 1.13 -7.63
N ARG A 109 12.81 -0.15 -7.61
CA ARG A 109 14.12 -0.56 -7.14
C ARG A 109 15.25 -0.13 -8.07
N ALA A 110 15.02 -0.19 -9.38
CA ALA A 110 16.01 0.29 -10.34
C ALA A 110 16.27 1.79 -10.16
N GLU A 111 15.23 2.58 -9.94
CA GLU A 111 15.38 4.01 -9.69
C GLU A 111 16.13 4.28 -8.40
N HIS A 112 15.80 3.55 -7.33
CA HIS A 112 16.52 3.69 -6.07
C HIS A 112 17.99 3.33 -6.20
N ASP A 113 18.30 2.24 -6.89
CA ASP A 113 19.68 1.79 -7.07
C ASP A 113 20.51 2.78 -7.88
N ARG A 114 19.90 3.46 -8.86
CA ARG A 114 20.59 4.49 -9.65
C ARG A 114 20.98 5.71 -8.81
N ARG A 115 20.28 5.96 -7.70
CA ARG A 115 20.51 7.13 -6.84
C ARG A 115 21.51 6.89 -5.73
N LYS A 116 22.03 5.68 -5.63
CA LYS A 116 23.04 5.37 -4.62
C LYS A 116 24.37 6.00 -4.91
#